data_fbaaa057d972b7c39f5a82f328f9fb9a
#
_entry.id   fbaaa057d972b7c39f5a82f328f9fb9a
#
_cell.length_a   1.000
_cell.length_b   1.000
_cell.length_c   1.000
_cell.angle_alpha   90.00
_cell.angle_beta   90.00
_cell.angle_gamma   90.00
#
_symmetry.space_group_name_H-M   'P 1'
#
loop_
_entity.id
_entity.type
_entity.pdbx_description
1 polymer ?
#
loop_
_entity_poly.entity_id
_entity_poly.type
_entity_poly.pdbx_seq_one_letter_code
_entity_poly.pdbx_strand_id
1 'polypeptide(L)'
;MKLKFLPLAVFFCAFVNAQENEELKEKVKEAVTDRFPTTRFLDIQYQQYLPTDFDSELFDRAFEEGEIKNHYRLNANTNFTIFSKPRWNITTSLNYKYEAFELNDVENVAGDAIAPYNKNVDFHYLSATLSFTYFARLFNKPFIYNASFTADGSEKDVERLKGFVGSSIILKKAERTMIGVGAIIFIDPASPVPVAPTFIMEHKFKNSPWVMDLILPQRLLFHRPLFENGKLSLGTELSGDGFYVYNKAPGFADVYDYRVLELRSGITYEHRINTTIIATFKTGLSNVFNSRLSERGENTNDYIFSTNQDPTGYFSLGISFMPNFKKKKE
;
A
#
# COMPACT_ATOMS: atom_id res chain seq x y z
N MET A 1 -13.93 -11.36 36.04
CA MET A 1 -14.10 -9.90 35.98
C MET A 1 -15.12 -9.59 34.86
N LYS A 2 -16.29 -9.04 35.21
CA LYS A 2 -17.39 -8.84 34.24
C LYS A 2 -17.11 -7.57 33.45
N LEU A 3 -16.78 -7.70 32.15
CA LEU A 3 -16.69 -6.57 31.23
C LEU A 3 -18.13 -6.05 30.95
N LYS A 4 -18.43 -4.84 31.42
CA LYS A 4 -19.66 -4.14 31.06
C LYS A 4 -19.49 -3.57 29.65
N PHE A 5 -20.23 -4.11 28.69
CA PHE A 5 -20.40 -3.52 27.37
C PHE A 5 -21.07 -2.15 27.51
N LEU A 6 -20.35 -1.11 27.14
CA LEU A 6 -20.92 0.24 26.99
C LEU A 6 -21.63 0.28 25.63
N PRO A 7 -22.92 0.59 25.54
CA PRO A 7 -23.58 0.71 24.23
C PRO A 7 -23.05 1.96 23.52
N LEU A 8 -22.42 1.76 22.36
CA LEU A 8 -22.02 2.83 21.47
C LEU A 8 -23.31 3.48 20.95
N ALA A 9 -23.64 4.66 21.48
CA ALA A 9 -24.78 5.44 21.07
C ALA A 9 -24.53 5.94 19.62
N VAL A 10 -25.17 5.29 18.67
CA VAL A 10 -25.25 5.76 17.28
C VAL A 10 -26.17 6.96 17.26
N PHE A 11 -25.61 8.16 17.29
CA PHE A 11 -26.35 9.39 17.09
C PHE A 11 -26.79 9.46 15.63
N PHE A 12 -28.07 9.29 15.41
CA PHE A 12 -28.79 9.60 14.20
C PHE A 12 -28.71 11.12 13.93
N CYS A 13 -27.83 11.56 13.06
CA CYS A 13 -27.99 12.84 12.40
C CYS A 13 -28.65 12.61 11.05
N ALA A 14 -29.97 12.77 11.04
CA ALA A 14 -30.81 12.74 9.87
C ALA A 14 -30.65 14.00 9.01
N PHE A 15 -30.79 13.82 7.71
CA PHE A 15 -31.15 14.80 6.69
C PHE A 15 -30.11 15.87 6.34
N VAL A 16 -29.22 15.54 5.37
CA VAL A 16 -28.68 16.54 4.43
C VAL A 16 -28.62 15.88 3.04
N ASN A 17 -29.16 16.58 2.06
CA ASN A 17 -29.28 16.37 0.62
C ASN A 17 -28.48 15.23 -0.01
N ALA A 18 -29.18 14.24 -0.54
CA ALA A 18 -28.60 13.08 -1.22
C ALA A 18 -27.69 13.48 -2.41
N GLN A 19 -28.01 14.56 -3.09
CA GLN A 19 -27.30 15.04 -4.28
C GLN A 19 -25.88 15.60 -3.94
N GLU A 20 -25.72 16.31 -2.83
CA GLU A 20 -24.44 16.84 -2.39
C GLU A 20 -23.47 15.76 -1.91
N ASN A 21 -24.00 14.66 -1.32
CA ASN A 21 -23.19 13.52 -0.91
C ASN A 21 -22.74 12.67 -2.12
N GLU A 22 -23.53 12.61 -3.19
CA GLU A 22 -23.14 11.91 -4.42
C GLU A 22 -22.00 12.65 -5.12
N GLU A 23 -22.05 13.97 -5.19
CA GLU A 23 -20.97 14.80 -5.74
C GLU A 23 -19.67 14.68 -4.90
N LEU A 24 -19.78 14.69 -3.57
CA LEU A 24 -18.64 14.45 -2.68
C LEU A 24 -18.00 13.09 -2.92
N LYS A 25 -18.82 12.05 -3.02
CA LYS A 25 -18.36 10.68 -3.26
C LYS A 25 -17.62 10.55 -4.60
N GLU A 26 -18.17 11.10 -5.69
CA GLU A 26 -17.52 11.03 -7.00
C GLU A 26 -16.17 11.79 -7.00
N LYS A 27 -16.11 12.97 -6.38
CA LYS A 27 -14.86 13.74 -6.21
C LYS A 27 -13.82 12.98 -5.39
N VAL A 28 -14.24 12.30 -4.32
CA VAL A 28 -13.32 11.48 -3.52
C VAL A 28 -12.83 10.28 -4.31
N LYS A 29 -13.71 9.60 -5.01
CA LYS A 29 -13.34 8.46 -5.87
C LYS A 29 -12.33 8.87 -6.95
N GLU A 30 -12.60 9.96 -7.65
CA GLU A 30 -11.71 10.51 -8.66
C GLU A 30 -10.34 10.86 -8.05
N ALA A 31 -10.33 11.58 -6.94
CA ALA A 31 -9.10 11.94 -6.25
C ALA A 31 -8.30 10.71 -5.76
N VAL A 32 -8.95 9.66 -5.29
CA VAL A 32 -8.30 8.41 -4.85
C VAL A 32 -7.71 7.68 -6.05
N THR A 33 -8.46 7.49 -7.14
CA THR A 33 -7.96 6.77 -8.33
C THR A 33 -6.85 7.54 -9.07
N ASP A 34 -6.85 8.86 -9.00
CA ASP A 34 -5.76 9.68 -9.55
C ASP A 34 -4.49 9.59 -8.68
N ARG A 35 -4.65 9.52 -7.37
CA ARG A 35 -3.53 9.47 -6.42
C ARG A 35 -2.94 8.08 -6.23
N PHE A 36 -3.76 7.04 -6.33
CA PHE A 36 -3.36 5.66 -6.06
C PHE A 36 -3.69 4.76 -7.25
N PRO A 37 -2.73 4.51 -8.17
CA PRO A 37 -2.93 3.65 -9.34
C PRO A 37 -3.50 2.28 -9.01
N THR A 38 -3.08 1.70 -7.88
CA THR A 38 -3.55 0.39 -7.40
C THR A 38 -5.05 0.34 -7.07
N THR A 39 -5.73 1.49 -6.94
CA THR A 39 -7.18 1.57 -6.74
C THR A 39 -7.98 1.73 -8.02
N ARG A 40 -7.31 1.77 -9.19
CA ARG A 40 -7.94 1.79 -10.50
C ARG A 40 -8.61 0.43 -10.77
N PHE A 41 -9.48 0.36 -11.76
CA PHE A 41 -10.21 -0.88 -12.06
C PHE A 41 -9.26 -2.06 -12.32
N LEU A 42 -8.22 -1.85 -13.10
CA LEU A 42 -7.11 -2.78 -13.26
C LEU A 42 -5.81 -1.97 -13.29
N ASP A 43 -4.81 -2.42 -12.56
CA ASP A 43 -3.46 -1.84 -12.55
C ASP A 43 -2.44 -2.98 -12.54
N ILE A 44 -1.56 -3.00 -13.53
CA ILE A 44 -0.48 -3.98 -13.66
C ILE A 44 0.83 -3.21 -13.68
N GLN A 45 1.77 -3.57 -12.81
CA GLN A 45 3.07 -2.93 -12.69
C GLN A 45 4.18 -3.98 -12.63
N TYR A 46 5.19 -3.80 -13.46
CA TYR A 46 6.48 -4.46 -13.36
C TYR A 46 7.48 -3.51 -12.71
N GLN A 47 8.25 -3.98 -11.77
CA GLN A 47 9.28 -3.23 -11.07
C GLN A 47 10.57 -4.03 -11.07
N GLN A 48 11.67 -3.39 -11.44
CA GLN A 48 13.02 -3.93 -11.44
C GLN A 48 13.89 -3.11 -10.50
N TYR A 49 14.62 -3.79 -9.62
CA TYR A 49 15.65 -3.21 -8.78
C TYR A 49 17.04 -3.49 -9.38
N LEU A 50 17.97 -2.59 -9.17
CA LEU A 50 19.36 -2.79 -9.53
C LEU A 50 20.04 -3.71 -8.49
N PRO A 51 21.20 -4.32 -8.82
CA PRO A 51 21.96 -5.11 -7.86
C PRO A 51 22.27 -4.33 -6.59
N THR A 52 22.31 -5.03 -5.45
CA THR A 52 22.56 -4.43 -4.14
C THR A 52 23.10 -5.48 -3.18
N ASP A 53 23.95 -5.08 -2.26
CA ASP A 53 24.44 -5.94 -1.20
C ASP A 53 23.41 -6.07 -0.08
N PHE A 54 23.47 -7.20 0.63
CA PHE A 54 22.66 -7.44 1.81
C PHE A 54 23.44 -8.14 2.91
N ASP A 55 23.06 -7.89 4.15
CA ASP A 55 23.43 -8.66 5.32
C ASP A 55 22.17 -9.12 6.06
N SER A 56 22.28 -10.19 6.81
CA SER A 56 21.18 -10.76 7.55
C SER A 56 21.56 -11.22 8.96
N GLU A 57 20.57 -11.24 9.82
CA GLU A 57 20.67 -11.75 11.19
C GLU A 57 19.64 -12.85 11.43
N LEU A 58 20.04 -13.91 12.11
CA LEU A 58 19.17 -14.97 12.61
C LEU A 58 19.29 -15.04 14.13
N PHE A 59 18.18 -14.84 14.87
CA PHE A 59 18.16 -14.75 16.33
C PHE A 59 19.16 -13.72 16.87
N ASP A 60 19.16 -12.51 16.30
CA ASP A 60 20.04 -11.38 16.65
C ASP A 60 21.55 -11.68 16.50
N ARG A 61 21.90 -12.63 15.63
CA ARG A 61 23.30 -12.97 15.31
C ARG A 61 23.49 -12.87 13.80
N ALA A 62 24.62 -12.31 13.40
CA ALA A 62 25.02 -12.28 12.00
C ALA A 62 24.93 -13.69 11.40
N PHE A 63 24.29 -13.79 10.22
CA PHE A 63 23.96 -15.08 9.62
C PHE A 63 24.52 -15.20 8.21
N GLU A 64 24.06 -14.42 7.26
CA GLU A 64 24.48 -14.46 5.86
C GLU A 64 24.68 -13.05 5.32
N GLU A 65 25.65 -12.89 4.41
CA GLU A 65 25.85 -11.71 3.60
C GLU A 65 26.05 -12.10 2.14
N GLY A 66 25.80 -11.19 1.19
CA GLY A 66 25.93 -11.45 -0.23
C GLY A 66 25.35 -10.36 -1.10
N GLU A 67 25.22 -10.65 -2.40
CA GLU A 67 24.65 -9.74 -3.39
C GLU A 67 23.25 -10.22 -3.83
N ILE A 68 22.28 -9.32 -3.84
CA ILE A 68 21.04 -9.47 -4.60
C ILE A 68 21.32 -9.00 -6.02
N LYS A 69 21.70 -9.92 -6.89
CA LYS A 69 22.08 -9.63 -8.27
C LYS A 69 20.90 -9.24 -9.13
N ASN A 70 19.74 -9.85 -8.89
CA ASN A 70 18.53 -9.56 -9.61
C ASN A 70 17.34 -9.59 -8.66
N HIS A 71 16.52 -8.55 -8.67
CA HIS A 71 15.28 -8.47 -7.91
C HIS A 71 14.21 -7.80 -8.77
N TYR A 72 13.11 -8.51 -9.00
CA TYR A 72 11.97 -7.92 -9.70
C TYR A 72 10.64 -8.31 -9.06
N ARG A 73 9.66 -7.46 -9.29
CA ARG A 73 8.31 -7.59 -8.75
C ARG A 73 7.28 -7.34 -9.84
N LEU A 74 6.29 -8.21 -9.94
CA LEU A 74 5.10 -8.02 -10.75
C LEU A 74 3.89 -7.87 -9.83
N ASN A 75 3.16 -6.76 -9.96
CA ASN A 75 1.92 -6.51 -9.22
C ASN A 75 0.75 -6.41 -10.18
N ALA A 76 -0.37 -7.06 -9.86
CA ALA A 76 -1.63 -6.94 -10.56
C ALA A 76 -2.75 -6.69 -9.55
N ASN A 77 -3.43 -5.55 -9.69
CA ASN A 77 -4.52 -5.14 -8.81
C ASN A 77 -5.79 -4.96 -9.63
N THR A 78 -6.91 -5.45 -9.13
CA THR A 78 -8.22 -5.14 -9.71
C THR A 78 -9.19 -4.70 -8.62
N ASN A 79 -9.97 -3.64 -8.95
CA ASN A 79 -10.90 -3.02 -8.00
C ASN A 79 -12.24 -2.79 -8.66
N PHE A 80 -13.32 -3.24 -8.03
CA PHE A 80 -14.66 -3.00 -8.52
C PHE A 80 -15.64 -2.69 -7.39
N THR A 81 -16.58 -1.82 -7.72
CA THR A 81 -17.65 -1.46 -6.80
C THR A 81 -18.79 -2.46 -6.94
N ILE A 82 -19.06 -3.21 -5.86
CA ILE A 82 -20.16 -4.18 -5.81
C ILE A 82 -21.49 -3.45 -5.61
N PHE A 83 -21.52 -2.54 -4.64
CA PHE A 83 -22.69 -1.72 -4.35
C PHE A 83 -22.30 -0.25 -4.21
N SER A 84 -23.16 0.61 -4.72
CA SER A 84 -22.96 2.06 -4.66
C SER A 84 -24.29 2.76 -4.39
N LYS A 85 -24.34 3.52 -3.29
CA LYS A 85 -25.43 4.40 -2.88
C LYS A 85 -24.88 5.81 -2.64
N PRO A 86 -25.69 6.87 -2.61
CA PRO A 86 -25.19 8.24 -2.44
C PRO A 86 -24.25 8.46 -1.24
N ARG A 87 -24.50 7.77 -0.13
CA ARG A 87 -23.72 7.94 1.11
C ARG A 87 -22.71 6.83 1.40
N TRP A 88 -22.77 5.70 0.71
CA TRP A 88 -21.86 4.60 0.95
C TRP A 88 -21.60 3.76 -0.28
N ASN A 89 -20.51 3.05 -0.27
CA ASN A 89 -20.21 2.03 -1.25
C ASN A 89 -19.58 0.80 -0.59
N ILE A 90 -19.69 -0.32 -1.28
CA ILE A 90 -18.93 -1.54 -1.01
C ILE A 90 -18.10 -1.81 -2.26
N THR A 91 -16.79 -1.92 -2.04
CA THR A 91 -15.82 -2.24 -3.09
C THR A 91 -15.09 -3.53 -2.73
N THR A 92 -14.66 -4.27 -3.74
CA THR A 92 -13.75 -5.38 -3.55
C THR A 92 -12.49 -5.15 -4.36
N SER A 93 -11.37 -5.63 -3.82
CA SER A 93 -10.07 -5.56 -4.46
C SER A 93 -9.45 -6.95 -4.44
N LEU A 94 -8.86 -7.34 -5.56
CA LEU A 94 -8.00 -8.53 -5.66
C LEU A 94 -6.60 -8.05 -6.01
N ASN A 95 -5.63 -8.55 -5.29
CA ASN A 95 -4.22 -8.27 -5.54
C ASN A 95 -3.47 -9.58 -5.73
N TYR A 96 -2.61 -9.60 -6.72
CA TYR A 96 -1.60 -10.62 -6.94
C TYR A 96 -0.24 -9.97 -7.05
N LYS A 97 0.74 -10.50 -6.33
CA LYS A 97 2.14 -10.10 -6.42
C LYS A 97 3.00 -11.34 -6.62
N TYR A 98 3.91 -11.25 -7.57
CA TYR A 98 5.02 -12.16 -7.77
C TYR A 98 6.32 -11.39 -7.52
N GLU A 99 7.21 -11.95 -6.72
CA GLU A 99 8.49 -11.33 -6.37
C GLU A 99 9.59 -12.37 -6.43
N ALA A 100 10.68 -12.07 -7.13
CA ALA A 100 11.78 -13.00 -7.37
C ALA A 100 13.13 -12.35 -7.11
N PHE A 101 14.03 -13.13 -6.50
CA PHE A 101 15.38 -12.74 -6.15
C PHE A 101 16.38 -13.76 -6.70
N GLU A 102 17.47 -13.27 -7.27
CA GLU A 102 18.67 -14.00 -7.58
C GLU A 102 19.78 -13.54 -6.63
N LEU A 103 20.15 -14.42 -5.69
CA LEU A 103 21.17 -14.17 -4.69
C LEU A 103 22.49 -14.79 -5.17
N ASN A 104 23.57 -14.03 -5.13
CA ASN A 104 24.90 -14.44 -5.54
C ASN A 104 25.89 -14.27 -4.40
N ASP A 105 26.92 -15.11 -4.44
CA ASP A 105 28.04 -15.05 -3.52
C ASP A 105 27.61 -14.98 -2.05
N VAL A 106 26.55 -15.75 -1.69
CA VAL A 106 26.03 -15.77 -0.32
C VAL A 106 27.00 -16.53 0.58
N GLU A 107 27.54 -15.86 1.56
CA GLU A 107 28.45 -16.40 2.56
C GLU A 107 27.80 -16.50 3.93
N ASN A 108 28.03 -17.63 4.62
CA ASN A 108 27.59 -17.79 6.01
C ASN A 108 28.66 -17.19 6.94
N VAL A 109 28.30 -16.12 7.65
CA VAL A 109 29.21 -15.42 8.59
C VAL A 109 29.08 -15.92 10.03
N ALA A 110 28.16 -16.85 10.30
CA ALA A 110 27.96 -17.42 11.66
C ALA A 110 29.03 -18.43 12.11
N GLY A 111 30.02 -18.71 11.25
CA GLY A 111 31.21 -19.53 11.60
C GLY A 111 31.24 -20.93 11.00
N ASP A 112 30.25 -21.33 10.24
CA ASP A 112 30.32 -22.57 9.46
C ASP A 112 31.10 -22.32 8.17
N ALA A 113 32.16 -23.09 7.91
CA ALA A 113 32.97 -23.00 6.69
C ALA A 113 32.22 -23.59 5.49
N ILE A 114 31.10 -22.97 5.13
CA ILE A 114 30.34 -23.29 3.92
C ILE A 114 30.87 -22.42 2.79
N ALA A 115 31.18 -23.03 1.65
CA ALA A 115 31.61 -22.26 0.47
C ALA A 115 30.47 -21.33 0.01
N PRO A 116 30.79 -20.13 -0.52
CA PRO A 116 29.80 -19.24 -1.08
C PRO A 116 28.88 -19.95 -2.08
N TYR A 117 27.59 -19.60 -2.08
CA TYR A 117 26.60 -20.23 -2.93
C TYR A 117 25.67 -19.23 -3.59
N ASN A 118 25.02 -19.65 -4.67
CA ASN A 118 24.01 -18.86 -5.38
C ASN A 118 22.64 -19.49 -5.18
N LYS A 119 21.61 -18.68 -5.08
CA LYS A 119 20.23 -19.14 -4.84
C LYS A 119 19.21 -18.26 -5.55
N ASN A 120 18.27 -18.90 -6.22
CA ASN A 120 17.08 -18.25 -6.74
C ASN A 120 15.89 -18.57 -5.84
N VAL A 121 15.14 -17.53 -5.47
CA VAL A 121 13.92 -17.67 -4.68
C VAL A 121 12.83 -16.81 -5.27
N ASP A 122 11.61 -17.30 -5.22
CA ASP A 122 10.43 -16.56 -5.66
C ASP A 122 9.26 -16.76 -4.70
N PHE A 123 8.38 -15.76 -4.68
CA PHE A 123 7.26 -15.70 -3.77
C PHE A 123 6.01 -15.20 -4.47
N HIS A 124 4.89 -15.83 -4.15
CA HIS A 124 3.58 -15.41 -4.56
C HIS A 124 2.82 -14.87 -3.36
N TYR A 125 2.16 -13.75 -3.54
CA TYR A 125 1.26 -13.18 -2.55
C TYR A 125 -0.07 -12.86 -3.21
N LEU A 126 -1.14 -13.32 -2.61
CA LEU A 126 -2.51 -13.07 -3.06
C LEU A 126 -3.29 -12.41 -1.93
N SER A 127 -4.17 -11.48 -2.26
CA SER A 127 -5.12 -10.98 -1.28
C SER A 127 -6.45 -10.61 -1.92
N ALA A 128 -7.52 -10.81 -1.14
CA ALA A 128 -8.86 -10.37 -1.46
C ALA A 128 -9.36 -9.46 -0.34
N THR A 129 -9.78 -8.25 -0.69
CA THR A 129 -10.25 -7.24 0.27
C THR A 129 -11.67 -6.83 -0.04
N LEU A 130 -12.52 -6.81 0.99
CA LEU A 130 -13.83 -6.20 0.97
C LEU A 130 -13.78 -4.90 1.79
N SER A 131 -14.20 -3.79 1.19
CA SER A 131 -14.16 -2.47 1.83
C SER A 131 -15.53 -1.82 1.82
N PHE A 132 -15.92 -1.26 2.95
CA PHE A 132 -17.09 -0.42 3.12
C PHE A 132 -16.63 1.02 3.36
N THR A 133 -17.15 1.97 2.57
CA THR A 133 -16.88 3.39 2.76
C THR A 133 -18.18 4.14 2.96
N TYR A 134 -18.25 4.97 4.00
CA TYR A 134 -19.39 5.81 4.31
C TYR A 134 -18.99 7.29 4.30
N PHE A 135 -19.76 8.09 3.56
CA PHE A 135 -19.59 9.53 3.43
C PHE A 135 -20.61 10.26 4.30
N ALA A 136 -20.12 11.06 5.23
CA ALA A 136 -20.91 11.80 6.20
C ALA A 136 -20.46 13.27 6.27
N ARG A 137 -21.14 14.03 7.10
CA ARG A 137 -20.68 15.33 7.58
C ARG A 137 -20.62 15.32 9.10
N LEU A 138 -19.52 15.81 9.63
CA LEU A 138 -19.34 16.00 11.06
C LEU A 138 -18.92 17.48 11.27
N PHE A 139 -19.64 18.20 12.13
CA PHE A 139 -19.44 19.66 12.32
C PHE A 139 -19.48 20.45 11.00
N ASN A 140 -20.43 20.12 10.11
CA ASN A 140 -20.53 20.69 8.75
C ASN A 140 -19.32 20.47 7.85
N LYS A 141 -18.38 19.57 8.22
CA LYS A 141 -17.22 19.22 7.42
C LYS A 141 -17.37 17.82 6.82
N PRO A 142 -16.83 17.57 5.62
CA PRO A 142 -16.82 16.24 5.03
C PRO A 142 -16.08 15.26 5.96
N PHE A 143 -16.72 14.14 6.24
CA PHE A 143 -16.21 13.07 7.06
C PHE A 143 -16.33 11.75 6.31
N ILE A 144 -15.27 10.95 6.31
CA ILE A 144 -15.22 9.67 5.60
C ILE A 144 -14.86 8.59 6.62
N TYR A 145 -15.69 7.55 6.67
CA TYR A 145 -15.40 6.30 7.37
C TYR A 145 -15.04 5.23 6.36
N ASN A 146 -14.07 4.42 6.69
CA ASN A 146 -13.71 3.24 5.91
C ASN A 146 -13.50 2.06 6.86
N ALA A 147 -14.02 0.90 6.48
CA ALA A 147 -13.72 -0.36 7.13
C ALA A 147 -13.39 -1.39 6.05
N SER A 148 -12.36 -2.18 6.25
CA SER A 148 -12.00 -3.24 5.32
C SER A 148 -11.70 -4.54 6.05
N PHE A 149 -11.94 -5.62 5.33
CA PHE A 149 -11.60 -6.97 5.71
C PHE A 149 -10.82 -7.60 4.56
N THR A 150 -9.66 -8.18 4.87
CA THR A 150 -8.75 -8.78 3.89
C THR A 150 -8.42 -10.21 4.30
N ALA A 151 -8.55 -11.14 3.36
CA ALA A 151 -7.93 -12.44 3.41
C ALA A 151 -6.68 -12.40 2.53
N ASP A 152 -5.54 -12.80 3.06
CA ASP A 152 -4.29 -12.89 2.29
C ASP A 152 -3.57 -14.21 2.52
N GLY A 153 -2.66 -14.52 1.60
CA GLY A 153 -1.92 -15.78 1.59
C GLY A 153 -0.98 -15.87 0.39
N SER A 154 -0.66 -17.07 0.04
CA SER A 154 0.14 -17.42 -1.14
C SER A 154 -0.66 -18.30 -2.11
N GLU A 155 0.05 -18.87 -3.10
CA GLU A 155 -0.50 -19.92 -3.98
C GLU A 155 -0.80 -21.24 -3.24
N LYS A 156 -0.32 -21.38 -1.99
CA LYS A 156 -0.47 -22.62 -1.20
C LYS A 156 -1.71 -22.59 -0.32
N ASP A 157 -1.92 -21.49 0.40
CA ASP A 157 -3.04 -21.39 1.34
C ASP A 157 -3.39 -19.94 1.67
N VAL A 158 -4.57 -19.75 2.27
CA VAL A 158 -4.97 -18.49 2.93
C VAL A 158 -4.33 -18.46 4.32
N GLU A 159 -3.39 -17.55 4.51
CA GLU A 159 -2.56 -17.55 5.70
C GLU A 159 -3.07 -16.62 6.79
N ARG A 160 -3.79 -15.54 6.42
CA ARG A 160 -4.23 -14.56 7.39
C ARG A 160 -5.51 -13.85 7.02
N LEU A 161 -6.28 -13.53 8.05
CA LEU A 161 -7.40 -12.62 8.01
C LEU A 161 -7.05 -11.36 8.79
N LYS A 162 -7.18 -10.20 8.16
CA LYS A 162 -6.89 -8.91 8.76
C LYS A 162 -7.90 -7.86 8.33
N GLY A 163 -7.90 -6.74 9.01
CA GLY A 163 -8.78 -5.63 8.66
C GLY A 163 -8.23 -4.31 9.15
N PHE A 164 -8.90 -3.25 8.75
CA PHE A 164 -8.70 -1.96 9.38
C PHE A 164 -10.00 -1.16 9.43
N VAL A 165 -10.06 -0.23 10.37
CA VAL A 165 -11.09 0.80 10.44
C VAL A 165 -10.41 2.15 10.43
N GLY A 166 -10.80 3.00 9.49
CA GLY A 166 -10.24 4.33 9.33
C GLY A 166 -11.31 5.41 9.33
N SER A 167 -10.92 6.61 9.71
CA SER A 167 -11.76 7.79 9.56
C SER A 167 -10.91 9.00 9.22
N SER A 168 -11.49 9.93 8.45
CA SER A 168 -10.83 11.20 8.15
C SER A 168 -11.84 12.33 8.05
N ILE A 169 -11.45 13.52 8.50
CA ILE A 169 -12.23 14.76 8.42
C ILE A 169 -11.44 15.81 7.65
N ILE A 170 -12.11 16.50 6.71
CA ILE A 170 -11.52 17.62 5.98
C ILE A 170 -11.74 18.88 6.83
N LEU A 171 -10.68 19.37 7.47
CA LEU A 171 -10.73 20.52 8.37
C LEU A 171 -10.81 21.84 7.62
N LYS A 172 -10.06 21.95 6.51
CA LYS A 172 -10.00 23.13 5.66
C LYS A 172 -10.10 22.74 4.19
N LYS A 173 -10.96 23.44 3.47
CA LYS A 173 -11.05 23.37 2.00
C LYS A 173 -11.13 24.78 1.47
N ALA A 174 -10.00 25.31 1.00
CA ALA A 174 -9.90 26.60 0.34
C ALA A 174 -9.50 26.38 -1.13
N GLU A 175 -9.51 27.43 -1.93
CA GLU A 175 -9.21 27.37 -3.36
C GLU A 175 -7.89 26.66 -3.69
N ARG A 176 -6.86 26.87 -2.86
CA ARG A 176 -5.51 26.34 -3.08
C ARG A 176 -5.04 25.34 -2.05
N THR A 177 -5.76 25.17 -0.94
CA THR A 177 -5.29 24.34 0.16
C THR A 177 -6.43 23.52 0.73
N MET A 178 -6.22 22.20 0.76
CA MET A 178 -7.06 21.26 1.48
C MET A 178 -6.24 20.66 2.62
N ILE A 179 -6.82 20.61 3.82
CA ILE A 179 -6.20 19.98 5.00
C ILE A 179 -7.21 19.02 5.62
N GLY A 180 -6.77 17.82 5.90
CA GLY A 180 -7.54 16.79 6.60
C GLY A 180 -6.69 16.10 7.66
N VAL A 181 -7.36 15.53 8.65
CA VAL A 181 -6.78 14.67 9.67
C VAL A 181 -7.61 13.41 9.82
N GLY A 182 -6.99 12.34 10.29
CA GLY A 182 -7.68 11.08 10.47
C GLY A 182 -6.88 10.13 11.37
N ALA A 183 -7.42 8.93 11.50
CA ALA A 183 -6.74 7.82 12.16
C ALA A 183 -7.15 6.51 11.49
N ILE A 184 -6.25 5.54 11.53
CA ILE A 184 -6.47 4.16 11.11
C ILE A 184 -6.18 3.26 12.30
N ILE A 185 -7.10 2.33 12.58
CA ILE A 185 -6.93 1.25 13.54
C ILE A 185 -6.72 -0.03 12.73
N PHE A 186 -5.60 -0.68 12.90
CA PHE A 186 -5.31 -1.97 12.27
C PHE A 186 -5.82 -3.11 13.16
N ILE A 187 -6.59 -4.00 12.55
CA ILE A 187 -7.07 -5.25 13.16
C ILE A 187 -6.23 -6.36 12.54
N ASP A 188 -4.97 -6.39 12.93
CA ASP A 188 -3.97 -7.33 12.43
C ASP A 188 -2.98 -7.61 13.57
N PRO A 189 -2.91 -8.86 14.10
CA PRO A 189 -1.98 -9.22 15.16
C PRO A 189 -0.51 -8.95 14.80
N ALA A 190 -0.16 -9.12 13.53
CA ALA A 190 1.18 -8.88 13.02
C ALA A 190 1.54 -7.39 12.86
N SER A 191 0.59 -6.48 13.04
CA SER A 191 0.87 -5.05 12.90
C SER A 191 1.72 -4.52 14.07
N PRO A 192 2.89 -3.92 13.80
CA PRO A 192 3.72 -3.32 14.84
C PRO A 192 3.08 -2.05 15.44
N VAL A 193 2.14 -1.44 14.71
CA VAL A 193 1.47 -0.20 15.11
C VAL A 193 -0.04 -0.41 15.00
N PRO A 194 -0.77 -0.61 16.10
CA PRO A 194 -2.20 -0.87 16.07
C PRO A 194 -3.03 0.36 15.68
N VAL A 195 -2.52 1.57 15.91
CA VAL A 195 -3.21 2.83 15.59
C VAL A 195 -2.25 3.80 14.92
N ALA A 196 -2.59 4.28 13.73
CA ALA A 196 -1.81 5.27 13.00
C ALA A 196 -2.61 6.56 12.78
N PRO A 197 -2.14 7.73 13.28
CA PRO A 197 -2.72 9.01 12.88
C PRO A 197 -2.39 9.29 11.42
N THR A 198 -3.31 9.98 10.74
CA THR A 198 -3.10 10.41 9.35
C THR A 198 -3.26 11.92 9.23
N PHE A 199 -2.40 12.54 8.42
CA PHE A 199 -2.48 13.94 8.05
C PHE A 199 -2.48 14.05 6.52
N ILE A 200 -3.45 14.79 5.99
CA ILE A 200 -3.65 14.96 4.54
C ILE A 200 -3.54 16.45 4.24
N MET A 201 -2.69 16.82 3.30
CA MET A 201 -2.59 18.19 2.80
C MET A 201 -2.38 18.19 1.29
N GLU A 202 -3.22 18.95 0.60
CA GLU A 202 -2.99 19.31 -0.80
C GLU A 202 -2.79 20.83 -0.87
N HIS A 203 -1.75 21.29 -1.55
CA HIS A 203 -1.48 22.71 -1.73
C HIS A 203 -1.08 23.02 -3.17
N LYS A 204 -1.85 23.89 -3.83
CA LYS A 204 -1.56 24.46 -5.15
C LYS A 204 -0.75 25.73 -5.00
N PHE A 205 0.50 25.72 -5.47
CA PHE A 205 1.37 26.91 -5.36
C PHE A 205 0.85 28.06 -6.24
N LYS A 206 1.00 29.27 -5.73
CA LYS A 206 0.60 30.50 -6.46
C LYS A 206 1.53 30.69 -7.67
N ASN A 207 0.93 30.99 -8.84
CA ASN A 207 1.66 31.25 -10.08
C ASN A 207 2.60 30.09 -10.50
N SER A 208 2.25 28.85 -10.14
CA SER A 208 3.03 27.66 -10.43
C SER A 208 2.09 26.50 -10.81
N PRO A 209 2.47 25.64 -11.77
CA PRO A 209 1.68 24.44 -12.09
C PRO A 209 1.84 23.33 -11.06
N TRP A 210 2.73 23.47 -10.09
CA TRP A 210 3.00 22.46 -9.08
C TRP A 210 1.94 22.40 -7.99
N VAL A 211 1.63 21.18 -7.59
CA VAL A 211 0.76 20.85 -6.48
C VAL A 211 1.54 19.94 -5.53
N MET A 212 1.57 20.29 -4.25
CA MET A 212 2.07 19.42 -3.20
C MET A 212 0.93 18.51 -2.72
N ASP A 213 1.19 17.21 -2.64
CA ASP A 213 0.30 16.19 -2.10
C ASP A 213 1.02 15.46 -0.96
N LEU A 214 0.60 15.72 0.26
CA LEU A 214 1.14 15.15 1.48
C LEU A 214 0.09 14.27 2.15
N ILE A 215 0.42 13.00 2.38
CA ILE A 215 -0.38 12.04 3.14
C ILE A 215 0.55 11.34 4.12
N LEU A 216 0.60 11.82 5.36
CA LEU A 216 1.45 11.20 6.38
C LEU A 216 0.75 9.99 7.02
N PRO A 217 1.53 8.91 7.31
CA PRO A 217 2.97 8.76 7.07
C PRO A 217 3.35 8.29 5.66
N GLN A 218 2.41 8.15 4.73
CA GLN A 218 2.55 7.36 3.51
C GLN A 218 3.38 8.03 2.41
N ARG A 219 3.19 9.36 2.15
CA ARG A 219 3.86 10.01 1.02
C ARG A 219 3.93 11.52 1.09
N LEU A 220 4.94 12.05 0.42
CA LEU A 220 5.07 13.45 0.03
C LEU A 220 5.41 13.52 -1.46
N LEU A 221 4.51 14.06 -2.27
CA LEU A 221 4.68 14.21 -3.70
C LEU A 221 4.47 15.66 -4.13
N PHE A 222 5.26 16.12 -5.08
CA PHE A 222 5.03 17.33 -5.85
C PHE A 222 4.69 16.91 -7.27
N HIS A 223 3.53 17.28 -7.76
CA HIS A 223 3.12 16.90 -9.11
C HIS A 223 2.66 18.09 -9.94
N ARG A 224 2.76 17.95 -11.26
CA ARG A 224 2.28 18.92 -12.23
C ARG A 224 1.81 18.24 -13.50
N PRO A 225 0.90 18.86 -14.27
CA PRO A 225 0.67 18.47 -15.65
C PRO A 225 1.97 18.60 -16.45
N LEU A 226 2.22 17.65 -17.32
CA LEU A 226 3.34 17.64 -18.28
C LEU A 226 2.81 17.15 -19.62
N PHE A 227 2.98 17.95 -20.69
CA PHE A 227 2.32 17.76 -21.96
C PHE A 227 0.77 17.77 -21.86
N GLU A 228 0.05 17.44 -22.93
CA GLU A 228 -1.42 17.49 -22.93
C GLU A 228 -2.07 16.40 -22.06
N ASN A 229 -1.48 15.20 -22.01
CA ASN A 229 -2.05 14.01 -21.36
C ASN A 229 -1.16 13.41 -20.28
N GLY A 230 -0.11 14.12 -19.85
CA GLY A 230 0.87 13.63 -18.90
C GLY A 230 0.76 14.29 -17.53
N LYS A 231 1.20 13.56 -16.52
CA LYS A 231 1.41 14.03 -15.15
C LYS A 231 2.80 13.61 -14.69
N LEU A 232 3.61 14.57 -14.28
CA LEU A 232 4.91 14.36 -13.66
C LEU A 232 4.77 14.50 -12.14
N SER A 233 5.28 13.55 -11.40
CA SER A 233 5.35 13.60 -9.93
C SER A 233 6.80 13.38 -9.48
N LEU A 234 7.20 14.09 -8.43
CA LEU A 234 8.51 13.98 -7.76
C LEU A 234 8.26 13.81 -6.27
N GLY A 235 8.97 12.93 -5.60
CA GLY A 235 8.84 12.83 -4.17
C GLY A 235 9.16 11.47 -3.60
N THR A 236 8.55 11.16 -2.47
CA THR A 236 8.82 9.95 -1.70
C THR A 236 7.52 9.26 -1.26
N GLU A 237 7.54 7.93 -1.30
CA GLU A 237 6.42 7.07 -0.87
C GLU A 237 6.95 5.98 0.06
N LEU A 238 6.32 5.85 1.23
CA LEU A 238 6.55 4.74 2.16
C LEU A 238 5.59 3.60 1.81
N SER A 239 6.13 2.41 1.61
CA SER A 239 5.38 1.21 1.25
C SER A 239 5.70 0.10 2.24
N GLY A 240 4.67 -0.52 2.82
CA GLY A 240 4.79 -1.80 3.51
C GLY A 240 4.43 -2.93 2.55
N ASP A 241 5.28 -3.95 2.49
CA ASP A 241 5.11 -5.11 1.62
C ASP A 241 5.43 -6.40 2.37
N GLY A 242 5.20 -7.58 1.77
CA GLY A 242 5.54 -8.85 2.37
C GLY A 242 5.06 -10.05 1.56
N PHE A 243 5.48 -11.23 2.01
CA PHE A 243 5.10 -12.53 1.48
C PHE A 243 5.23 -13.61 2.56
N TYR A 244 4.75 -14.83 2.29
CA TYR A 244 4.83 -15.94 3.21
C TYR A 244 5.97 -16.90 2.83
N VAL A 245 6.73 -17.33 3.83
CA VAL A 245 7.82 -18.29 3.70
C VAL A 245 7.42 -19.60 4.37
N TYR A 246 7.48 -20.69 3.64
CA TYR A 246 7.11 -22.02 4.14
C TYR A 246 8.37 -22.80 4.50
N ASN A 247 8.39 -23.35 5.70
CA ASN A 247 9.51 -24.10 6.23
C ASN A 247 9.04 -25.50 6.68
N LYS A 248 9.91 -26.49 6.53
CA LYS A 248 9.68 -27.86 6.99
C LYS A 248 10.78 -28.35 7.93
N ALA A 249 11.72 -27.48 8.32
CA ALA A 249 12.80 -27.85 9.21
C ALA A 249 12.26 -28.15 10.63
N PRO A 250 12.66 -29.25 11.25
CA PRO A 250 12.25 -29.57 12.62
C PRO A 250 12.65 -28.46 13.60
N GLY A 251 11.75 -28.10 14.52
CA GLY A 251 11.99 -27.07 15.53
C GLY A 251 11.68 -25.63 15.10
N PHE A 252 11.23 -25.44 13.89
CA PHE A 252 10.76 -24.16 13.35
C PHE A 252 9.27 -24.22 13.05
N ALA A 253 8.62 -23.05 12.98
CA ALA A 253 7.23 -22.96 12.52
C ALA A 253 7.11 -23.32 11.03
N ASP A 254 5.94 -23.82 10.63
CA ASP A 254 5.68 -24.23 9.24
C ASP A 254 5.54 -23.04 8.29
N VAL A 255 5.09 -21.87 8.80
CA VAL A 255 4.82 -20.66 8.00
C VAL A 255 5.31 -19.44 8.73
N TYR A 256 6.07 -18.62 8.02
CA TYR A 256 6.54 -17.32 8.45
C TYR A 256 5.97 -16.20 7.57
N ASP A 257 5.83 -15.03 8.16
CA ASP A 257 5.41 -13.78 7.51
C ASP A 257 6.62 -12.87 7.36
N TYR A 258 7.10 -12.66 6.12
CA TYR A 258 8.17 -11.73 5.82
C TYR A 258 7.59 -10.35 5.50
N ARG A 259 8.04 -9.35 6.22
CA ARG A 259 7.57 -7.96 6.10
C ARG A 259 8.72 -7.03 5.78
N VAL A 260 8.44 -6.13 4.84
CA VAL A 260 9.38 -5.11 4.38
C VAL A 260 8.74 -3.73 4.49
N LEU A 261 9.47 -2.77 5.04
CA LEU A 261 9.15 -1.35 5.00
C LEU A 261 10.17 -0.64 4.10
N GLU A 262 9.68 -0.12 2.99
CA GLU A 262 10.48 0.45 1.91
C GLU A 262 10.11 1.92 1.67
N LEU A 263 11.09 2.81 1.63
CA LEU A 263 10.94 4.19 1.18
C LEU A 263 11.44 4.32 -0.25
N ARG A 264 10.56 4.64 -1.17
CA ARG A 264 10.89 4.91 -2.56
C ARG A 264 10.87 6.41 -2.83
N SER A 265 12.00 6.94 -3.29
CA SER A 265 12.16 8.35 -3.64
C SER A 265 12.49 8.47 -5.11
N GLY A 266 11.75 9.30 -5.86
CA GLY A 266 12.02 9.36 -7.28
C GLY A 266 11.02 10.15 -8.10
N ILE A 267 10.95 9.80 -9.36
CA ILE A 267 10.16 10.44 -10.39
C ILE A 267 9.10 9.44 -10.88
N THR A 268 7.87 9.91 -11.03
CA THR A 268 6.78 9.18 -11.67
C THR A 268 6.26 10.01 -12.84
N TYR A 269 6.17 9.40 -14.02
CA TYR A 269 5.48 9.96 -15.17
C TYR A 269 4.29 9.07 -15.52
N GLU A 270 3.10 9.66 -15.54
CA GLU A 270 1.87 9.01 -15.99
C GLU A 270 1.43 9.66 -17.30
N HIS A 271 1.12 8.84 -18.29
CA HIS A 271 0.61 9.30 -19.58
C HIS A 271 -0.74 8.65 -19.88
N ARG A 272 -1.77 9.47 -20.05
CA ARG A 272 -3.09 9.01 -20.46
C ARG A 272 -3.10 8.77 -21.97
N ILE A 273 -3.00 7.51 -22.38
CA ILE A 273 -3.01 7.10 -23.80
C ILE A 273 -4.37 7.40 -24.43
N ASN A 274 -5.44 7.12 -23.68
CA ASN A 274 -6.81 7.44 -24.04
C ASN A 274 -7.68 7.62 -22.78
N THR A 275 -8.99 7.71 -22.93
CA THR A 275 -9.93 7.94 -21.81
C THR A 275 -9.96 6.80 -20.80
N THR A 276 -9.41 5.63 -21.11
CA THR A 276 -9.49 4.41 -20.30
C THR A 276 -8.13 3.82 -19.92
N ILE A 277 -7.05 4.16 -20.63
CA ILE A 277 -5.72 3.57 -20.43
C ILE A 277 -4.72 4.63 -20.00
N ILE A 278 -3.99 4.34 -18.92
CA ILE A 278 -2.89 5.16 -18.42
C ILE A 278 -1.63 4.29 -18.38
N ALA A 279 -0.57 4.75 -19.01
CA ALA A 279 0.77 4.19 -18.87
C ALA A 279 1.52 4.93 -17.76
N THR A 280 2.26 4.20 -16.94
CA THR A 280 3.05 4.74 -15.82
C THR A 280 4.49 4.30 -15.94
N PHE A 281 5.42 5.23 -15.80
CA PHE A 281 6.84 4.98 -15.62
C PHE A 281 7.30 5.59 -14.31
N LYS A 282 8.04 4.81 -13.49
CA LYS A 282 8.66 5.27 -12.25
C LYS A 282 10.13 4.93 -12.26
N THR A 283 10.95 5.79 -11.66
CA THR A 283 12.36 5.51 -11.41
C THR A 283 12.87 6.31 -10.23
N GLY A 284 13.86 5.80 -9.52
CA GLY A 284 14.41 6.46 -8.35
C GLY A 284 15.29 5.54 -7.51
N LEU A 285 15.34 5.85 -6.22
CA LEU A 285 16.03 5.09 -5.19
C LEU A 285 15.03 4.42 -4.26
N SER A 286 15.30 3.18 -3.94
CA SER A 286 14.63 2.39 -2.92
C SER A 286 15.55 2.23 -1.71
N ASN A 287 15.01 2.46 -0.53
CA ASN A 287 15.70 2.26 0.74
C ASN A 287 14.82 1.37 1.62
N VAL A 288 15.30 0.20 1.99
CA VAL A 288 14.64 -0.76 2.87
C VAL A 288 15.04 -0.43 4.31
N PHE A 289 14.09 0.01 5.14
CA PHE A 289 14.35 0.36 6.54
C PHE A 289 14.15 -0.81 7.49
N ASN A 290 13.30 -1.75 7.12
CA ASN A 290 12.91 -2.83 8.00
C ASN A 290 12.46 -4.02 7.16
N SER A 291 13.14 -5.12 7.35
CA SER A 291 12.88 -6.36 6.63
C SER A 291 13.00 -7.50 7.64
N ARG A 292 11.86 -8.10 8.01
CA ARG A 292 11.75 -9.02 9.15
C ARG A 292 10.89 -10.23 8.82
N LEU A 293 11.30 -11.37 9.36
CA LEU A 293 10.58 -12.62 9.31
C LEU A 293 10.11 -12.99 10.71
N SER A 294 8.81 -13.00 10.95
CA SER A 294 8.18 -13.47 12.19
C SER A 294 7.32 -14.70 11.92
N GLU A 295 7.01 -15.48 12.96
CA GLU A 295 6.04 -16.56 12.81
C GLU A 295 4.68 -16.01 12.39
N ARG A 296 3.94 -16.78 11.59
CA ARG A 296 2.62 -16.37 11.12
C ARG A 296 1.67 -16.04 12.28
N GLY A 297 1.15 -14.81 12.27
CA GLY A 297 0.22 -14.32 13.27
C GLY A 297 0.87 -13.66 14.50
N GLU A 298 2.18 -13.74 14.64
CA GLU A 298 2.92 -13.01 15.66
C GLU A 298 3.23 -11.57 15.22
N ASN A 299 3.52 -10.70 16.20
CA ASN A 299 3.87 -9.31 15.90
C ASN A 299 5.20 -9.24 15.13
N THR A 300 5.28 -8.37 14.15
CA THR A 300 6.51 -8.17 13.34
C THR A 300 7.73 -7.74 14.20
N ASN A 301 7.52 -7.26 15.42
CA ASN A 301 8.62 -7.00 16.36
C ASN A 301 9.17 -8.26 17.02
N ASP A 302 8.43 -9.38 17.01
CA ASP A 302 8.84 -10.68 17.53
C ASP A 302 9.43 -11.53 16.38
N TYR A 303 10.40 -10.96 15.67
CA TYR A 303 11.04 -11.60 14.52
C TYR A 303 12.19 -12.52 14.92
N ILE A 304 12.42 -13.53 14.09
CA ILE A 304 13.56 -14.45 14.23
C ILE A 304 14.68 -14.16 13.24
N PHE A 305 14.37 -13.45 12.15
CA PHE A 305 15.31 -13.16 11.06
C PHE A 305 15.05 -11.75 10.54
N SER A 306 16.13 -11.04 10.24
CA SER A 306 16.10 -9.73 9.60
C SER A 306 17.13 -9.62 8.49
N THR A 307 16.84 -8.77 7.49
CA THR A 307 17.81 -8.41 6.46
C THR A 307 17.95 -6.89 6.37
N ASN A 308 19.17 -6.43 6.17
CA ASN A 308 19.47 -5.07 5.75
C ASN A 308 19.89 -5.12 4.28
N GLN A 309 19.54 -4.10 3.53
CA GLN A 309 19.92 -3.96 2.12
C GLN A 309 20.43 -2.55 1.90
N ASP A 310 21.48 -2.42 1.11
CA ASP A 310 21.95 -1.11 0.70
C ASP A 310 20.90 -0.41 -0.18
N PRO A 311 20.83 0.94 -0.12
CA PRO A 311 19.95 1.70 -1.00
C PRO A 311 20.24 1.39 -2.47
N THR A 312 19.21 1.02 -3.24
CA THR A 312 19.36 0.62 -4.64
C THR A 312 18.49 1.44 -5.58
N GLY A 313 18.92 1.54 -6.83
CA GLY A 313 18.11 2.12 -7.89
C GLY A 313 16.97 1.18 -8.29
N TYR A 314 15.85 1.76 -8.74
CA TYR A 314 14.77 0.98 -9.34
C TYR A 314 14.14 1.69 -10.54
N PHE A 315 13.50 0.91 -11.40
CA PHE A 315 12.52 1.42 -12.35
C PHE A 315 11.26 0.55 -12.35
N SER A 316 10.14 1.15 -12.75
CA SER A 316 8.86 0.45 -12.87
C SER A 316 8.12 0.89 -14.12
N LEU A 317 7.48 -0.05 -14.76
CA LEU A 317 6.56 0.14 -15.88
C LEU A 317 5.19 -0.35 -15.48
N GLY A 318 4.16 0.45 -15.74
CA GLY A 318 2.79 0.12 -15.38
C GLY A 318 1.79 0.46 -16.47
N ILE A 319 0.72 -0.29 -16.46
CA ILE A 319 -0.48 -0.02 -17.26
C ILE A 319 -1.70 -0.11 -16.35
N SER A 320 -2.55 0.93 -16.40
CA SER A 320 -3.81 0.95 -15.67
C SER A 320 -4.98 1.10 -16.64
N PHE A 321 -6.05 0.39 -16.35
CA PHE A 321 -7.30 0.45 -17.06
C PHE A 321 -8.42 1.01 -16.17
N MET A 322 -9.11 2.03 -16.68
CA MET A 322 -10.23 2.72 -16.00
C MET A 322 -11.43 2.77 -16.96
N PRO A 323 -12.29 1.75 -16.97
CA PRO A 323 -13.45 1.74 -17.89
C PRO A 323 -14.42 2.87 -17.55
N ASN A 324 -14.84 3.61 -18.58
CA ASN A 324 -15.93 4.58 -18.46
C ASN A 324 -17.27 3.82 -18.48
N PHE A 325 -17.70 3.36 -17.32
CA PHE A 325 -19.07 2.88 -17.18
C PHE A 325 -20.02 4.08 -17.27
N LYS A 326 -20.45 4.45 -18.47
CA LYS A 326 -21.55 5.42 -18.62
C LYS A 326 -22.77 4.83 -17.89
N LYS A 327 -23.22 5.47 -16.81
CA LYS A 327 -24.55 5.18 -16.24
C LYS A 327 -25.53 5.36 -17.40
N LYS A 328 -26.25 4.28 -17.82
CA LYS A 328 -27.49 4.44 -18.59
C LYS A 328 -28.37 5.32 -17.72
N LYS A 329 -28.70 6.52 -18.21
CA LYS A 329 -29.81 7.30 -17.65
C LYS A 329 -31.06 6.48 -17.97
N GLU A 330 -31.64 5.84 -16.95
CA GLU A 330 -33.03 5.42 -16.95
C GLU A 330 -33.93 6.64 -16.79
#